data_e1faf4b98ee24869a56fc8074125008e
#
_entry.id   e1faf4b98ee24869a56fc8074125008e
#
_cell.length_a   1.000
_cell.length_b   1.000
_cell.length_c   1.000
_cell.angle_alpha   90.00
_cell.angle_beta   90.00
_cell.angle_gamma   90.00
#
_symmetry.space_group_name_H-M   'P 1'
#
loop_
_entity.id
_entity.type
_entity.pdbx_description
1 polymer ?
#
loop_
_entity_poly.entity_id
_entity_poly.type
_entity_poly.pdbx_seq_one_letter_code
_entity_poly.pdbx_strand_id
1 'polypeptide(L)'
;MANVAVIGSQWGDEGKGKIVDWLSNRSDVVVRFQGGHNAGHTLVIDGVTYKLALLPSGIVRGGKLSVIGNGVVIDPWALSREIKYITGLGIKVTPDNLKIAENATLILPLHQSLDSLREGGNESVKIGTTKRGIGPAYEDKVGRRSIRVADLSNKETLSGKIERLVDHHNIILRGMGYNELNPKNVFDELISISDEILPYKARVSSILSDARKAGKRILFEGAQGVMLDIDHGTYPFVTSSNTISPTALSGVGQNIKALNFVLGITKAYTTRVGEGPFPTEQENEIGEELGKKGHEFGTNTGRKRRCGWIDAVMVRHAIEVGGIDGIALTKLDVLDGFETIKICTSYELNGERIDHLPIASEDQFKVVPIYEDVKGWSDSTYGARSWNDLPAEAIKYVKRLEELIGCSVSLLSTSPEREDTILVKDPFED
;
A
#
# COMPACT_ATOMS: atom_id res chain seq x y z
N MET A 1 11.40 -9.05 21.34
CA MET A 1 10.06 -8.68 20.84
C MET A 1 10.19 -8.32 19.37
N ALA A 2 9.41 -8.96 18.53
CA ALA A 2 9.49 -8.81 17.09
C ALA A 2 8.90 -7.47 16.63
N ASN A 3 9.55 -6.85 15.62
CA ASN A 3 8.98 -5.76 14.84
C ASN A 3 8.47 -6.35 13.53
N VAL A 4 7.30 -5.93 13.10
CA VAL A 4 6.58 -6.54 11.98
C VAL A 4 6.41 -5.54 10.85
N ALA A 5 6.74 -5.94 9.61
CA ALA A 5 6.35 -5.21 8.41
C ALA A 5 5.14 -5.89 7.75
N VAL A 6 4.16 -5.10 7.37
CA VAL A 6 2.99 -5.54 6.60
C VAL A 6 3.06 -4.97 5.20
N ILE A 7 3.14 -5.85 4.20
CA ILE A 7 3.17 -5.48 2.78
C ILE A 7 2.09 -6.25 2.01
N GLY A 8 1.58 -5.69 0.93
CA GLY A 8 0.68 -6.40 0.01
C GLY A 8 1.47 -7.30 -0.93
N SER A 9 1.03 -8.52 -1.18
CA SER A 9 1.70 -9.47 -2.09
C SER A 9 1.18 -9.42 -3.53
N GLN A 10 0.14 -8.63 -3.80
CA GLN A 10 -0.53 -8.54 -5.10
C GLN A 10 -0.50 -7.09 -5.61
N TRP A 11 -1.54 -6.60 -6.27
CA TRP A 11 -1.65 -5.22 -6.79
C TRP A 11 -2.29 -4.23 -5.82
N GLY A 12 -2.16 -4.39 -4.52
CA GLY A 12 -2.89 -3.60 -3.53
C GLY A 12 -4.33 -4.08 -3.33
N ASP A 13 -5.04 -3.40 -2.46
CA ASP A 13 -6.45 -3.73 -2.12
C ASP A 13 -6.66 -5.15 -1.56
N GLU A 14 -5.60 -5.80 -1.03
CA GLU A 14 -5.66 -7.14 -0.44
C GLU A 14 -6.39 -7.17 0.91
N GLY A 15 -6.92 -6.05 1.40
CA GLY A 15 -7.56 -5.98 2.72
C GLY A 15 -6.58 -5.69 3.86
N LYS A 16 -5.43 -5.06 3.55
CA LYS A 16 -4.40 -4.66 4.53
C LYS A 16 -4.97 -3.91 5.73
N GLY A 17 -5.94 -3.02 5.52
CA GLY A 17 -6.50 -2.18 6.58
C GLY A 17 -6.99 -2.98 7.78
N LYS A 18 -7.77 -4.04 7.58
CA LYS A 18 -8.26 -4.93 8.65
C LYS A 18 -7.11 -5.56 9.43
N ILE A 19 -6.14 -6.13 8.72
CA ILE A 19 -5.00 -6.83 9.34
C ILE A 19 -4.08 -5.86 10.09
N VAL A 20 -3.81 -4.70 9.50
CA VAL A 20 -3.01 -3.65 10.16
C VAL A 20 -3.73 -3.13 11.41
N ASP A 21 -5.04 -2.92 11.37
CA ASP A 21 -5.82 -2.53 12.55
C ASP A 21 -5.74 -3.61 13.63
N TRP A 22 -5.90 -4.88 13.27
CA TRP A 22 -5.79 -6.00 14.20
C TRP A 22 -4.39 -6.06 14.85
N LEU A 23 -3.32 -5.92 14.05
CA LEU A 23 -1.93 -5.88 14.54
C LEU A 23 -1.61 -4.60 15.31
N SER A 24 -2.17 -3.45 14.91
CA SER A 24 -1.92 -2.17 15.57
C SER A 24 -2.31 -2.22 17.04
N ASN A 25 -3.32 -3.00 17.40
CA ASN A 25 -3.72 -3.19 18.80
C ASN A 25 -2.61 -3.82 19.65
N ARG A 26 -1.74 -4.60 19.04
CA ARG A 26 -0.64 -5.34 19.67
C ARG A 26 0.71 -4.62 19.56
N SER A 27 0.77 -3.47 18.90
CA SER A 27 1.98 -2.66 18.74
C SER A 27 1.93 -1.39 19.59
N ASP A 28 3.11 -0.83 19.89
CA ASP A 28 3.26 0.46 20.58
C ASP A 28 3.41 1.61 19.59
N VAL A 29 4.00 1.32 18.41
CA VAL A 29 4.29 2.30 17.36
C VAL A 29 3.80 1.77 16.03
N VAL A 30 3.09 2.59 15.25
CA VAL A 30 2.66 2.28 13.88
C VAL A 30 3.28 3.27 12.91
N VAL A 31 3.95 2.77 11.88
CA VAL A 31 4.79 3.58 10.99
C VAL A 31 4.41 3.38 9.53
N ARG A 32 4.00 4.45 8.84
CA ARG A 32 3.92 4.50 7.38
C ARG A 32 5.30 4.79 6.82
N PHE A 33 5.81 3.95 5.94
CA PHE A 33 7.20 4.05 5.48
C PHE A 33 7.35 4.45 4.01
N GLN A 34 6.30 4.33 3.18
CA GLN A 34 6.34 4.68 1.74
C GLN A 34 4.95 5.06 1.21
N GLY A 35 4.90 5.49 -0.07
CA GLY A 35 3.68 5.91 -0.74
C GLY A 35 3.30 7.34 -0.39
N GLY A 36 2.02 7.65 -0.46
CA GLY A 36 1.45 8.95 -0.14
C GLY A 36 -0.04 8.83 0.09
N HIS A 37 -0.79 9.90 -0.12
CA HIS A 37 -2.24 9.91 0.06
C HIS A 37 -3.02 9.25 -1.10
N ASN A 38 -2.33 8.61 -2.04
CA ASN A 38 -2.94 7.77 -3.08
C ASN A 38 -3.47 6.43 -2.54
N ALA A 39 -2.93 5.95 -1.40
CA ALA A 39 -3.37 4.73 -0.75
C ALA A 39 -4.36 5.06 0.36
N GLY A 40 -5.65 4.90 0.07
CA GLY A 40 -6.68 5.01 1.10
C GLY A 40 -7.00 3.65 1.71
N HIS A 41 -7.23 3.61 3.03
CA HIS A 41 -7.77 2.45 3.72
C HIS A 41 -8.88 2.85 4.68
N THR A 42 -9.81 1.94 4.87
CA THR A 42 -10.97 2.13 5.74
C THR A 42 -10.84 1.21 6.94
N LEU A 43 -11.05 1.77 8.12
CA LEU A 43 -11.12 1.04 9.37
C LEU A 43 -12.53 1.18 9.94
N VAL A 44 -13.07 0.10 10.48
CA VAL A 44 -14.33 0.13 11.22
C VAL A 44 -14.05 -0.25 12.66
N ILE A 45 -14.30 0.65 13.59
CA ILE A 45 -14.01 0.48 15.02
C ILE A 45 -15.23 0.90 15.80
N ASP A 46 -15.79 -0.01 16.56
CA ASP A 46 -16.99 0.22 17.37
C ASP A 46 -18.15 0.88 16.58
N GLY A 47 -18.35 0.42 15.32
CA GLY A 47 -19.35 0.92 14.41
C GLY A 47 -19.03 2.27 13.73
N VAL A 48 -17.89 2.89 14.06
CA VAL A 48 -17.42 4.12 13.43
C VAL A 48 -16.47 3.81 12.29
N THR A 49 -16.71 4.43 11.13
CA THR A 49 -15.86 4.26 9.95
C THR A 49 -14.83 5.38 9.84
N TYR A 50 -13.55 5.02 9.85
CA TYR A 50 -12.43 5.93 9.65
C TYR A 50 -11.80 5.71 8.27
N LYS A 51 -11.72 6.77 7.47
CA LYS A 51 -11.07 6.76 6.16
C LYS A 51 -9.72 7.46 6.28
N LEU A 52 -8.64 6.69 6.18
CA LEU A 52 -7.28 7.18 6.29
C LEU A 52 -6.55 7.10 4.94
N ALA A 53 -5.63 8.03 4.71
CA ALA A 53 -4.79 8.08 3.52
C ALA A 53 -3.31 8.25 3.85
N LEU A 54 -2.93 9.26 4.63
CA LEU A 54 -1.55 9.55 5.08
C LEU A 54 -1.31 9.09 6.51
N LEU A 55 -2.28 9.28 7.38
CA LEU A 55 -2.16 8.91 8.78
C LEU A 55 -2.00 7.39 8.93
N PRO A 56 -1.06 6.93 9.78
CA PRO A 56 -0.95 5.51 10.12
C PRO A 56 -2.21 5.00 10.82
N SER A 57 -2.56 3.72 10.59
CA SER A 57 -3.75 3.09 11.19
C SER A 57 -3.79 3.17 12.72
N GLY A 58 -2.63 3.25 13.37
CA GLY A 58 -2.53 3.36 14.82
C GLY A 58 -3.11 4.65 15.41
N ILE A 59 -3.30 5.70 14.61
CA ILE A 59 -3.76 7.03 15.09
C ILE A 59 -5.17 6.97 15.72
N VAL A 60 -6.02 6.08 15.23
CA VAL A 60 -7.38 5.90 15.73
C VAL A 60 -7.44 5.08 17.02
N ARG A 61 -6.28 4.59 17.49
CA ARG A 61 -6.13 3.83 18.73
C ARG A 61 -5.43 4.68 19.80
N GLY A 62 -6.04 4.85 20.93
CA GLY A 62 -5.43 5.58 22.06
C GLY A 62 -4.11 4.95 22.54
N GLY A 63 -3.18 5.80 23.02
CA GLY A 63 -1.93 5.34 23.65
C GLY A 63 -0.86 4.83 22.67
N LYS A 64 -1.02 5.01 21.37
CA LYS A 64 -0.06 4.59 20.34
C LYS A 64 0.66 5.78 19.73
N LEU A 65 1.93 5.58 19.36
CA LEU A 65 2.68 6.54 18.57
C LEU A 65 2.50 6.21 17.09
N SER A 66 2.00 7.17 16.32
CA SER A 66 1.87 7.10 14.87
C SER A 66 2.99 7.89 14.21
N VAL A 67 3.63 7.31 13.20
CA VAL A 67 4.82 7.89 12.56
C VAL A 67 4.67 7.88 11.04
N ILE A 68 4.95 9.01 10.41
CA ILE A 68 5.09 9.12 8.95
C ILE A 68 6.59 9.23 8.64
N GLY A 69 7.13 8.21 7.98
CA GLY A 69 8.54 8.09 7.64
C GLY A 69 8.98 8.96 6.46
N ASN A 70 10.29 9.05 6.27
CA ASN A 70 10.90 9.82 5.17
C ASN A 70 10.70 9.21 3.78
N GLY A 71 10.28 7.94 3.71
CA GLY A 71 9.91 7.31 2.45
C GLY A 71 8.56 7.77 1.90
N VAL A 72 7.69 8.32 2.74
CA VAL A 72 6.38 8.87 2.34
C VAL A 72 6.57 10.22 1.65
N VAL A 73 5.79 10.46 0.57
CA VAL A 73 5.62 11.80 0.00
C VAL A 73 4.31 12.40 0.53
N ILE A 74 4.39 13.60 1.11
CA ILE A 74 3.34 14.18 1.94
C ILE A 74 2.72 15.39 1.25
N ASP A 75 1.44 15.31 0.92
CA ASP A 75 0.64 16.50 0.61
C ASP A 75 0.23 17.17 1.93
N PRO A 76 0.77 18.35 2.28
CA PRO A 76 0.52 18.97 3.56
C PRO A 76 -0.94 19.42 3.73
N TRP A 77 -1.60 19.83 2.65
CA TRP A 77 -3.03 20.19 2.68
C TRP A 77 -3.92 18.97 2.87
N ALA A 78 -3.60 17.86 2.21
CA ALA A 78 -4.33 16.59 2.39
C ALA A 78 -4.16 16.08 3.84
N LEU A 79 -2.95 16.14 4.39
CA LEU A 79 -2.67 15.75 5.76
C LEU A 79 -3.43 16.62 6.77
N SER A 80 -3.42 17.93 6.59
CA SER A 80 -4.18 18.86 7.45
C SER A 80 -5.69 18.52 7.41
N ARG A 81 -6.25 18.32 6.22
CA ARG A 81 -7.68 17.93 6.10
C ARG A 81 -7.96 16.60 6.80
N GLU A 82 -7.07 15.62 6.67
CA GLU A 82 -7.22 14.30 7.29
C GLU A 82 -7.14 14.40 8.82
N ILE A 83 -6.21 15.19 9.37
CA ILE A 83 -6.11 15.47 10.81
C ILE A 83 -7.41 16.12 11.31
N LYS A 84 -7.92 17.15 10.62
CA LYS A 84 -9.18 17.82 10.98
C LYS A 84 -10.37 16.86 10.93
N TYR A 85 -10.45 16.02 9.92
CA TYR A 85 -11.49 15.00 9.77
C TYR A 85 -11.49 14.00 10.94
N ILE A 86 -10.32 13.43 11.28
CA ILE A 86 -10.19 12.46 12.38
C ILE A 86 -10.46 13.12 13.74
N THR A 87 -10.00 14.36 13.91
CA THR A 87 -10.29 15.14 15.14
C THR A 87 -11.78 15.42 15.28
N GLY A 88 -12.48 15.70 14.18
CA GLY A 88 -13.93 15.85 14.16
C GLY A 88 -14.71 14.58 14.55
N LEU A 89 -14.09 13.41 14.39
CA LEU A 89 -14.62 12.12 14.85
C LEU A 89 -14.24 11.79 16.32
N GLY A 90 -13.63 12.75 17.05
CA GLY A 90 -13.27 12.59 18.46
C GLY A 90 -11.88 12.00 18.71
N ILE A 91 -11.09 11.75 17.68
CA ILE A 91 -9.71 11.25 17.82
C ILE A 91 -8.75 12.42 18.05
N LYS A 92 -8.05 12.44 19.19
CA LYS A 92 -7.08 13.48 19.50
C LYS A 92 -5.78 13.23 18.72
N VAL A 93 -5.42 14.16 17.82
CA VAL A 93 -4.15 14.16 17.07
C VAL A 93 -3.28 15.31 17.58
N THR A 94 -2.12 14.97 18.12
CA THR A 94 -1.19 15.94 18.73
C THR A 94 0.25 15.61 18.39
N PRO A 95 1.20 16.56 18.59
CA PRO A 95 2.62 16.26 18.45
C PRO A 95 3.15 15.12 19.35
N ASP A 96 2.40 14.70 20.36
CA ASP A 96 2.82 13.60 21.23
C ASP A 96 2.50 12.22 20.60
N ASN A 97 1.41 12.10 19.84
CA ASN A 97 0.97 10.84 19.25
C ASN A 97 1.12 10.75 17.72
N LEU A 98 1.51 11.85 17.05
CA LEU A 98 1.88 11.86 15.63
C LEU A 98 3.26 12.48 15.44
N LYS A 99 4.15 11.79 14.71
CA LYS A 99 5.46 12.32 14.30
C LYS A 99 5.63 12.19 12.79
N ILE A 100 6.22 13.21 12.18
CA ILE A 100 6.51 13.30 10.75
C ILE A 100 8.01 13.46 10.56
N ALA A 101 8.60 12.60 9.73
CA ALA A 101 10.03 12.69 9.44
C ALA A 101 10.40 14.05 8.85
N GLU A 102 11.35 14.72 9.48
CA GLU A 102 11.84 16.04 9.04
C GLU A 102 12.40 16.05 7.62
N ASN A 103 12.89 14.90 7.14
CA ASN A 103 13.42 14.69 5.79
C ASN A 103 12.41 14.08 4.81
N ALA A 104 11.12 13.99 5.14
CA ALA A 104 10.08 13.57 4.22
C ALA A 104 9.84 14.63 3.14
N THR A 105 9.61 14.19 1.90
CA THR A 105 9.35 15.06 0.74
C THR A 105 7.91 15.55 0.76
N LEU A 106 7.71 16.84 0.42
CA LEU A 106 6.39 17.43 0.28
C LEU A 106 5.89 17.35 -1.16
N ILE A 107 4.60 17.05 -1.31
CA ILE A 107 3.87 17.21 -2.56
C ILE A 107 3.34 18.64 -2.60
N LEU A 108 3.65 19.35 -3.67
CA LEU A 108 3.16 20.70 -3.93
C LEU A 108 2.09 20.67 -5.04
N PRO A 109 1.27 21.73 -5.18
CA PRO A 109 0.24 21.78 -6.22
C PRO A 109 0.77 21.55 -7.64
N LEU A 110 2.01 22.00 -7.91
CA LEU A 110 2.68 21.77 -9.20
C LEU A 110 2.82 20.27 -9.53
N HIS A 111 3.06 19.41 -8.53
CA HIS A 111 3.18 17.97 -8.75
C HIS A 111 1.84 17.35 -9.19
N GLN A 112 0.72 17.80 -8.62
CA GLN A 112 -0.62 17.36 -9.01
C GLN A 112 -0.97 17.82 -10.42
N SER A 113 -0.59 19.05 -10.77
CA SER A 113 -0.78 19.58 -12.13
C SER A 113 0.02 18.78 -13.15
N LEU A 114 1.29 18.49 -12.89
CA LEU A 114 2.14 17.67 -13.76
C LEU A 114 1.62 16.24 -13.92
N ASP A 115 1.20 15.60 -12.83
CA ASP A 115 0.61 14.25 -12.86
C ASP A 115 -0.65 14.23 -13.73
N SER A 116 -1.50 15.25 -13.60
CA SER A 116 -2.73 15.39 -14.40
C SER A 116 -2.44 15.64 -15.89
N LEU A 117 -1.43 16.45 -16.20
CA LEU A 117 -1.02 16.74 -17.58
C LEU A 117 -0.45 15.51 -18.28
N ARG A 118 0.41 14.75 -17.59
CA ARG A 118 1.01 13.51 -18.12
C ARG A 118 -0.04 12.43 -18.38
N GLU A 119 -1.02 12.30 -17.51
CA GLU A 119 -2.09 11.30 -17.64
C GLU A 119 -3.18 11.72 -18.66
N GLY A 120 -3.25 13.01 -19.01
CA GLY A 120 -4.22 13.56 -19.98
C GLY A 120 -3.72 13.65 -21.43
N GLY A 121 -2.43 13.41 -21.68
CA GLY A 121 -1.82 13.53 -23.00
C GLY A 121 -2.31 12.47 -24.00
N ASN A 122 -2.50 12.86 -25.27
CA ASN A 122 -2.99 11.96 -26.33
C ASN A 122 -1.96 10.92 -26.80
N GLU A 123 -0.68 11.09 -26.49
CA GLU A 123 0.43 10.25 -26.98
C GLU A 123 1.12 9.41 -25.89
N SER A 124 0.73 9.56 -24.63
CA SER A 124 1.36 8.83 -23.54
C SER A 124 0.61 7.54 -23.19
N VAL A 125 1.34 6.49 -22.87
CA VAL A 125 0.78 5.29 -22.25
C VAL A 125 0.13 5.71 -20.92
N LYS A 126 -1.19 5.61 -20.84
CA LYS A 126 -1.92 5.90 -19.62
C LYS A 126 -1.58 4.83 -18.57
N ILE A 127 -1.00 5.25 -17.45
CA ILE A 127 -0.66 4.37 -16.34
C ILE A 127 -1.88 4.14 -15.45
N GLY A 128 -2.86 5.05 -15.46
CA GLY A 128 -4.04 5.02 -14.60
C GLY A 128 -3.75 5.62 -13.21
N THR A 129 -2.93 6.69 -13.16
CA THR A 129 -2.55 7.34 -11.89
C THR A 129 -3.75 7.94 -11.16
N THR A 130 -3.57 8.23 -9.88
CA THR A 130 -4.59 8.91 -9.07
C THR A 130 -4.60 10.43 -9.25
N LYS A 131 -3.69 10.98 -10.06
CA LYS A 131 -3.49 12.42 -10.32
C LYS A 131 -3.23 13.23 -9.04
N ARG A 132 -2.58 12.61 -8.06
CA ARG A 132 -2.28 13.23 -6.75
C ARG A 132 -0.85 13.72 -6.62
N GLY A 133 -0.08 13.72 -7.71
CA GLY A 133 1.29 14.22 -7.73
C GLY A 133 2.33 13.31 -7.07
N ILE A 134 1.99 12.04 -6.85
CA ILE A 134 2.88 11.08 -6.18
C ILE A 134 4.15 10.86 -7.02
N GLY A 135 3.99 10.49 -8.30
CA GLY A 135 5.09 10.25 -9.24
C GLY A 135 6.03 11.45 -9.36
N PRO A 136 5.53 12.63 -9.73
CA PRO A 136 6.35 13.85 -9.82
C PRO A 136 7.09 14.21 -8.52
N ALA A 137 6.49 13.98 -7.35
CA ALA A 137 7.16 14.23 -6.08
C ALA A 137 8.31 13.23 -5.79
N TYR A 138 8.17 11.95 -6.15
CA TYR A 138 9.27 10.98 -6.10
C TYR A 138 10.35 11.30 -7.14
N GLU A 139 9.99 11.73 -8.34
CA GLU A 139 10.94 12.20 -9.36
C GLU A 139 11.79 13.35 -8.83
N ASP A 140 11.18 14.34 -8.18
CA ASP A 140 11.89 15.46 -7.59
C ASP A 140 12.75 15.05 -6.38
N LYS A 141 12.31 14.07 -5.59
CA LYS A 141 13.10 13.49 -4.52
C LYS A 141 14.40 12.87 -5.04
N VAL A 142 14.32 12.02 -6.06
CA VAL A 142 15.47 11.37 -6.70
C VAL A 142 16.30 12.39 -7.48
N GLY A 143 15.66 13.39 -8.12
CA GLY A 143 16.28 14.51 -8.78
C GLY A 143 16.96 15.51 -7.83
N ARG A 144 16.88 15.33 -6.52
CA ARG A 144 17.51 16.13 -5.46
C ARG A 144 17.09 17.60 -5.45
N ARG A 145 15.84 17.89 -5.86
CA ARG A 145 15.24 19.23 -5.88
C ARG A 145 13.98 19.37 -5.04
N SER A 146 13.54 18.27 -4.39
CA SER A 146 12.33 18.28 -3.57
C SER A 146 12.42 19.22 -2.36
N ILE A 147 11.27 19.76 -1.98
CA ILE A 147 11.09 20.44 -0.70
C ILE A 147 10.78 19.41 0.38
N ARG A 148 11.41 19.52 1.54
CA ARG A 148 11.24 18.62 2.69
C ARG A 148 10.53 19.30 3.84
N VAL A 149 9.96 18.55 4.76
CA VAL A 149 9.30 19.08 5.97
C VAL A 149 10.22 20.02 6.76
N ALA A 150 11.51 19.67 6.89
CA ALA A 150 12.49 20.53 7.58
C ALA A 150 12.66 21.91 6.94
N ASP A 151 12.46 22.01 5.63
CA ASP A 151 12.66 23.28 4.90
C ASP A 151 11.62 24.34 5.29
N LEU A 152 10.45 23.92 5.75
CA LEU A 152 9.40 24.84 6.25
C LEU A 152 9.84 25.68 7.43
N SER A 153 10.89 25.26 8.16
CA SER A 153 11.40 25.98 9.34
C SER A 153 12.22 27.24 9.01
N ASN A 154 12.65 27.40 7.75
CA ASN A 154 13.48 28.54 7.34
C ASN A 154 12.96 29.13 6.02
N LYS A 155 12.19 30.21 6.12
CA LYS A 155 11.52 30.89 4.99
C LYS A 155 12.50 31.43 3.94
N GLU A 156 13.66 31.89 4.36
CA GLU A 156 14.67 32.48 3.47
C GLU A 156 15.27 31.42 2.54
N THR A 157 15.75 30.31 3.11
CA THR A 157 16.30 29.20 2.32
C THR A 157 15.23 28.46 1.53
N LEU A 158 13.98 28.42 2.02
CA LEU A 158 12.85 27.80 1.34
C LEU A 158 12.51 28.53 0.03
N SER A 159 12.50 29.86 0.02
CA SER A 159 12.24 30.67 -1.21
C SER A 159 13.17 30.26 -2.35
N GLY A 160 14.49 30.26 -2.12
CA GLY A 160 15.46 29.87 -3.15
C GLY A 160 15.39 28.40 -3.58
N LYS A 161 14.89 27.50 -2.71
CA LYS A 161 14.62 26.11 -3.10
C LYS A 161 13.40 26.00 -4.00
N ILE A 162 12.34 26.74 -3.69
CA ILE A 162 11.11 26.77 -4.50
C ILE A 162 11.40 27.40 -5.88
N GLU A 163 12.17 28.48 -5.94
CA GLU A 163 12.58 29.08 -7.21
C GLU A 163 13.25 28.05 -8.12
N ARG A 164 14.28 27.34 -7.63
CA ARG A 164 14.98 26.31 -8.42
C ARG A 164 14.07 25.16 -8.84
N LEU A 165 13.12 24.74 -7.99
CA LEU A 165 12.16 23.71 -8.29
C LEU A 165 11.20 24.15 -9.41
N VAL A 166 10.63 25.35 -9.26
CA VAL A 166 9.67 25.91 -10.22
C VAL A 166 10.34 26.21 -11.54
N ASP A 167 11.55 26.75 -11.56
CA ASP A 167 12.32 27.00 -12.78
C ASP A 167 12.54 25.71 -13.59
N HIS A 168 12.89 24.61 -12.91
CA HIS A 168 13.02 23.30 -13.55
C HIS A 168 11.71 22.87 -14.23
N HIS A 169 10.59 22.98 -13.53
CA HIS A 169 9.30 22.54 -14.07
C HIS A 169 8.75 23.51 -15.11
N ASN A 170 9.06 24.80 -15.03
CA ASN A 170 8.67 25.79 -16.04
C ASN A 170 9.31 25.51 -17.41
N ILE A 171 10.53 24.95 -17.44
CA ILE A 171 11.15 24.51 -18.71
C ILE A 171 10.27 23.45 -19.37
N ILE A 172 9.77 22.48 -18.59
CA ILE A 172 8.90 21.40 -19.11
C ILE A 172 7.54 21.97 -19.53
N LEU A 173 6.91 22.78 -18.68
CA LEU A 173 5.61 23.39 -18.97
C LEU A 173 5.64 24.25 -20.24
N ARG A 174 6.68 25.06 -20.40
CA ARG A 174 6.91 25.86 -21.63
C ARG A 174 7.06 24.98 -22.85
N GLY A 175 7.86 23.91 -22.76
CA GLY A 175 8.05 22.96 -23.86
C GLY A 175 6.77 22.24 -24.28
N MET A 176 5.83 22.04 -23.34
CA MET A 176 4.52 21.45 -23.58
C MET A 176 3.44 22.48 -23.96
N GLY A 177 3.75 23.77 -24.05
CA GLY A 177 2.81 24.85 -24.37
C GLY A 177 1.87 25.26 -23.23
N TYR A 178 2.23 24.98 -21.97
CA TYR A 178 1.48 25.40 -20.78
C TYR A 178 2.05 26.66 -20.16
N ASN A 179 1.21 27.34 -19.36
CA ASN A 179 1.61 28.53 -18.63
C ASN A 179 2.65 28.17 -17.54
N GLU A 180 3.62 29.07 -17.39
CA GLU A 180 4.62 28.96 -16.34
C GLU A 180 4.01 29.25 -14.95
N LEU A 181 4.55 28.60 -13.95
CA LEU A 181 4.19 28.81 -12.54
C LEU A 181 4.98 30.00 -11.97
N ASN A 182 4.36 30.74 -11.08
CA ASN A 182 5.02 31.79 -10.33
C ASN A 182 5.59 31.20 -9.02
N PRO A 183 6.93 31.22 -8.81
CA PRO A 183 7.54 30.68 -7.58
C PRO A 183 6.98 31.31 -6.31
N LYS A 184 6.67 32.63 -6.35
CA LYS A 184 6.10 33.35 -5.20
C LYS A 184 4.74 32.76 -4.77
N ASN A 185 3.88 32.42 -5.71
CA ASN A 185 2.57 31.84 -5.40
C ASN A 185 2.73 30.47 -4.70
N VAL A 186 3.63 29.62 -5.22
CA VAL A 186 3.94 28.31 -4.63
C VAL A 186 4.51 28.48 -3.21
N PHE A 187 5.37 29.47 -3.01
CA PHE A 187 5.92 29.80 -1.69
C PHE A 187 4.82 30.26 -0.72
N ASP A 188 3.99 31.23 -1.12
CA ASP A 188 2.94 31.79 -0.27
C ASP A 188 1.92 30.71 0.13
N GLU A 189 1.51 29.86 -0.79
CA GLU A 189 0.64 28.72 -0.51
C GLU A 189 1.26 27.75 0.50
N LEU A 190 2.53 27.39 0.32
CA LEU A 190 3.20 26.45 1.21
C LEU A 190 3.41 27.02 2.61
N ILE A 191 3.74 28.32 2.71
CA ILE A 191 3.88 28.99 4.01
C ILE A 191 2.54 29.05 4.75
N SER A 192 1.42 29.22 4.05
CA SER A 192 0.10 29.29 4.68
C SER A 192 -0.29 28.01 5.44
N ILE A 193 0.28 26.85 5.08
CA ILE A 193 -0.01 25.56 5.73
C ILE A 193 1.11 25.12 6.69
N SER A 194 2.27 25.80 6.68
CA SER A 194 3.47 25.35 7.39
C SER A 194 3.25 25.18 8.90
N ASP A 195 2.53 26.12 9.52
CA ASP A 195 2.28 26.12 10.97
C ASP A 195 1.38 24.95 11.42
N GLU A 196 0.60 24.37 10.51
CA GLU A 196 -0.20 23.15 10.80
C GLU A 196 0.65 21.87 10.74
N ILE A 197 1.78 21.87 10.04
CA ILE A 197 2.64 20.70 9.82
C ILE A 197 3.86 20.68 10.74
N LEU A 198 4.51 21.82 10.94
CA LEU A 198 5.76 21.94 11.70
C LEU A 198 5.71 21.37 13.12
N PRO A 199 4.60 21.45 13.88
CA PRO A 199 4.52 20.86 15.22
C PRO A 199 4.79 19.36 15.26
N TYR A 200 4.49 18.62 14.18
CA TYR A 200 4.69 17.18 14.08
C TYR A 200 6.09 16.78 13.61
N LYS A 201 6.90 17.74 13.12
CA LYS A 201 8.26 17.51 12.60
C LYS A 201 9.14 16.85 13.66
N ALA A 202 9.81 15.74 13.27
CA ALA A 202 10.65 14.99 14.19
C ALA A 202 11.77 14.22 13.48
N ARG A 203 12.84 13.94 14.24
CA ARG A 203 13.91 13.02 13.82
C ARG A 203 13.45 11.57 14.03
N VAL A 204 12.64 11.08 13.10
CA VAL A 204 11.98 9.76 13.18
C VAL A 204 12.96 8.62 13.38
N SER A 205 14.14 8.63 12.72
CA SER A 205 15.15 7.58 12.88
C SER A 205 15.61 7.41 14.34
N SER A 206 15.78 8.51 15.07
CA SER A 206 16.13 8.50 16.49
C SER A 206 15.00 7.95 17.35
N ILE A 207 13.79 8.46 17.15
CA ILE A 207 12.59 8.03 17.89
C ILE A 207 12.38 6.52 17.79
N LEU A 208 12.49 5.96 16.58
CA LEU A 208 12.32 4.52 16.36
C LEU A 208 13.48 3.71 16.94
N SER A 209 14.72 4.23 16.88
CA SER A 209 15.87 3.59 17.55
C SER A 209 15.68 3.52 19.06
N ASP A 210 15.17 4.58 19.68
CA ASP A 210 14.94 4.63 21.12
C ASP A 210 13.74 3.76 21.52
N ALA A 211 12.68 3.71 20.70
CA ALA A 211 11.56 2.80 20.89
C ALA A 211 12.03 1.33 20.88
N ARG A 212 12.90 0.95 19.93
CA ARG A 212 13.49 -0.40 19.86
C ARG A 212 14.33 -0.74 21.10
N LYS A 213 15.21 0.19 21.51
CA LYS A 213 16.02 -0.01 22.73
C LYS A 213 15.15 -0.19 23.99
N ALA A 214 14.00 0.49 24.01
CA ALA A 214 13.00 0.35 25.08
C ALA A 214 12.12 -0.90 24.96
N GLY A 215 12.39 -1.80 24.01
CA GLY A 215 11.62 -3.03 23.80
C GLY A 215 10.22 -2.82 23.28
N LYS A 216 9.94 -1.68 22.61
CA LYS A 216 8.64 -1.37 22.02
C LYS A 216 8.40 -2.19 20.73
N ARG A 217 7.16 -2.63 20.53
CA ARG A 217 6.71 -3.30 19.31
C ARG A 217 6.41 -2.27 18.23
N ILE A 218 7.09 -2.37 17.09
CA ILE A 218 6.90 -1.47 15.94
C ILE A 218 6.22 -2.23 14.82
N LEU A 219 5.11 -1.67 14.31
CA LEU A 219 4.41 -2.13 13.13
C LEU A 219 4.71 -1.20 11.95
N PHE A 220 5.38 -1.70 10.92
CA PHE A 220 5.62 -0.99 9.67
C PHE A 220 4.47 -1.27 8.71
N GLU A 221 3.68 -0.25 8.43
CA GLU A 221 2.50 -0.31 7.57
C GLU A 221 2.86 0.10 6.15
N GLY A 222 2.86 -0.87 5.22
CA GLY A 222 3.04 -0.65 3.80
C GLY A 222 1.76 -0.19 3.09
N ALA A 223 1.95 0.47 1.97
CA ALA A 223 0.90 0.85 1.04
C ALA A 223 1.08 0.12 -0.29
N GLN A 224 0.03 0.01 -1.11
CA GLN A 224 0.01 -0.73 -2.37
C GLN A 224 0.34 -2.23 -2.19
N GLY A 225 0.98 -2.86 -3.16
CA GLY A 225 1.43 -4.25 -3.12
C GLY A 225 2.64 -4.47 -4.02
N VAL A 226 3.31 -5.61 -3.88
CA VAL A 226 4.59 -5.89 -4.57
C VAL A 226 4.46 -5.82 -6.09
N MET A 227 3.31 -6.21 -6.66
CA MET A 227 3.09 -6.11 -8.10
C MET A 227 2.97 -4.67 -8.61
N LEU A 228 2.87 -3.69 -7.69
CA LEU A 228 2.94 -2.25 -7.98
C LEU A 228 4.30 -1.64 -7.61
N ASP A 229 5.29 -2.42 -7.19
CA ASP A 229 6.64 -1.94 -6.89
C ASP A 229 7.31 -1.38 -8.15
N ILE A 230 8.02 -0.24 -8.00
CA ILE A 230 8.65 0.44 -9.15
C ILE A 230 9.68 -0.42 -9.86
N ASP A 231 10.38 -1.30 -9.14
CA ASP A 231 11.45 -2.13 -9.67
C ASP A 231 11.01 -3.59 -9.92
N HIS A 232 10.14 -4.13 -9.06
CA HIS A 232 9.76 -5.55 -9.02
C HIS A 232 8.34 -5.83 -9.47
N GLY A 233 7.55 -4.79 -9.74
CA GLY A 233 6.16 -4.89 -10.19
C GLY A 233 6.00 -4.99 -11.70
N THR A 234 4.76 -4.83 -12.15
CA THR A 234 4.38 -4.89 -13.57
C THR A 234 4.64 -3.56 -14.29
N TYR A 235 5.90 -3.15 -14.35
CA TYR A 235 6.33 -1.90 -15.00
C TYR A 235 5.88 -1.84 -16.48
N PRO A 236 5.36 -0.67 -16.98
CA PRO A 236 5.29 0.64 -16.32
C PRO A 236 4.03 0.87 -15.47
N PHE A 237 3.13 -0.10 -15.33
CA PHE A 237 1.85 0.00 -14.63
C PHE A 237 2.04 -0.25 -13.12
N VAL A 238 2.81 0.62 -12.47
CA VAL A 238 3.26 0.53 -11.08
C VAL A 238 3.12 1.86 -10.36
N THR A 239 3.31 1.86 -9.03
CA THR A 239 3.49 3.10 -8.26
C THR A 239 4.94 3.58 -8.35
N SER A 240 5.20 4.81 -7.99
CA SER A 240 6.54 5.43 -8.08
C SER A 240 7.42 5.18 -6.84
N SER A 241 7.08 4.20 -6.02
CA SER A 241 7.85 3.82 -4.83
C SER A 241 8.12 2.33 -4.77
N ASN A 242 9.17 1.93 -4.05
CA ASN A 242 9.32 0.53 -3.66
C ASN A 242 8.32 0.18 -2.58
N THR A 243 7.65 -0.97 -2.74
CA THR A 243 6.59 -1.46 -1.84
C THR A 243 7.01 -2.71 -1.07
N ILE A 244 8.20 -3.22 -1.33
CA ILE A 244 8.79 -4.38 -0.66
C ILE A 244 9.30 -4.05 0.75
N SER A 245 9.49 -5.07 1.60
CA SER A 245 9.82 -4.89 3.02
C SER A 245 11.14 -4.17 3.30
N PRO A 246 12.23 -4.28 2.49
CA PRO A 246 13.46 -3.53 2.70
C PRO A 246 13.24 -2.01 2.74
N THR A 247 12.22 -1.53 2.03
CA THR A 247 11.85 -0.10 2.01
C THR A 247 11.31 0.38 3.35
N ALA A 248 10.78 -0.50 4.19
CA ALA A 248 10.37 -0.15 5.55
C ALA A 248 11.54 0.42 6.35
N LEU A 249 12.73 -0.12 6.14
CA LEU A 249 13.94 0.30 6.86
C LEU A 249 14.50 1.62 6.32
N SER A 250 14.71 1.72 5.02
CA SER A 250 15.21 2.94 4.36
C SER A 250 14.21 4.10 4.47
N GLY A 251 12.91 3.80 4.38
CA GLY A 251 11.82 4.77 4.48
C GLY A 251 11.63 5.39 5.87
N VAL A 252 12.35 4.90 6.89
CA VAL A 252 12.30 5.45 8.26
C VAL A 252 13.70 5.64 8.88
N GLY A 253 14.77 5.37 8.12
CA GLY A 253 16.15 5.51 8.58
C GLY A 253 16.53 4.48 9.65
N GLN A 254 16.10 3.23 9.50
CA GLN A 254 16.48 2.12 10.38
C GLN A 254 17.42 1.13 9.66
N ASN A 255 18.17 0.35 10.43
CA ASN A 255 19.04 -0.70 9.91
C ASN A 255 18.30 -2.06 9.85
N ILE A 256 18.91 -3.04 9.18
CA ILE A 256 18.33 -4.37 8.93
C ILE A 256 17.89 -5.11 10.21
N LYS A 257 18.52 -4.84 11.35
CA LYS A 257 18.16 -5.45 12.64
C LYS A 257 16.86 -4.89 13.23
N ALA A 258 16.21 -3.95 12.55
CA ALA A 258 14.95 -3.35 13.01
C ALA A 258 13.71 -4.11 12.54
N LEU A 259 13.86 -5.12 11.70
CA LEU A 259 12.77 -5.91 11.15
C LEU A 259 13.00 -7.39 11.51
N ASN A 260 11.99 -8.01 12.10
CA ASN A 260 12.05 -9.40 12.56
C ASN A 260 11.11 -10.31 11.79
N PHE A 261 9.96 -9.80 11.35
CA PHE A 261 8.94 -10.57 10.64
C PHE A 261 8.30 -9.73 9.53
N VAL A 262 8.11 -10.31 8.38
CA VAL A 262 7.40 -9.71 7.24
C VAL A 262 6.11 -10.49 6.98
N LEU A 263 4.98 -9.83 7.17
CA LEU A 263 3.66 -10.38 6.88
C LEU A 263 3.20 -9.91 5.51
N GLY A 264 3.05 -10.85 4.58
CA GLY A 264 2.46 -10.61 3.27
C GLY A 264 0.93 -10.70 3.32
N ILE A 265 0.23 -9.65 2.91
CA ILE A 265 -1.23 -9.73 2.79
C ILE A 265 -1.58 -10.22 1.40
N THR A 266 -2.29 -11.33 1.35
CA THR A 266 -2.71 -12.01 0.12
C THR A 266 -4.21 -12.21 0.14
N LYS A 267 -4.91 -11.78 -0.87
CA LYS A 267 -6.33 -12.07 -1.06
C LYS A 267 -6.48 -13.48 -1.63
N ALA A 268 -7.49 -14.23 -1.21
CA ALA A 268 -7.77 -15.59 -1.69
C ALA A 268 -8.09 -15.66 -3.20
N TYR A 269 -8.26 -14.54 -3.85
CA TYR A 269 -8.34 -14.32 -5.29
C TYR A 269 -7.52 -13.08 -5.64
N THR A 270 -7.52 -12.62 -6.90
CA THR A 270 -6.72 -11.47 -7.30
C THR A 270 -7.60 -10.34 -7.78
N THR A 271 -7.22 -9.10 -7.44
CA THR A 271 -7.86 -7.90 -7.98
C THR A 271 -6.82 -6.90 -8.45
N ARG A 272 -7.18 -6.11 -9.46
CA ARG A 272 -6.37 -5.02 -9.98
C ARG A 272 -7.21 -3.78 -10.26
N VAL A 273 -6.67 -2.60 -9.95
CA VAL A 273 -7.21 -1.30 -10.36
C VAL A 273 -6.34 -0.71 -11.45
N GLY A 274 -6.95 -0.10 -12.45
CA GLY A 274 -6.24 0.55 -13.55
C GLY A 274 -5.80 -0.39 -14.66
N GLU A 275 -4.95 0.12 -15.50
CA GLU A 275 -4.43 -0.56 -16.69
C GLU A 275 -3.30 -1.55 -16.34
N GLY A 276 -2.82 -2.25 -17.34
CA GLY A 276 -1.69 -3.16 -17.24
C GLY A 276 -2.08 -4.64 -17.20
N PRO A 277 -1.07 -5.54 -17.26
CA PRO A 277 -1.26 -6.97 -17.38
C PRO A 277 -1.94 -7.56 -16.15
N PHE A 278 -2.83 -8.51 -16.38
CA PHE A 278 -3.50 -9.28 -15.33
C PHE A 278 -3.74 -10.71 -15.83
N PRO A 279 -2.74 -11.59 -15.75
CA PRO A 279 -2.81 -12.90 -16.38
C PRO A 279 -4.00 -13.76 -15.99
N THR A 280 -4.42 -13.68 -14.72
CA THR A 280 -5.54 -14.50 -14.18
C THR A 280 -6.89 -13.80 -14.22
N GLU A 281 -7.01 -12.65 -14.88
CA GLU A 281 -8.28 -11.90 -14.98
C GLU A 281 -9.40 -12.78 -15.55
N GLN A 282 -10.60 -12.59 -15.02
CA GLN A 282 -11.82 -13.26 -15.47
C GLN A 282 -12.80 -12.21 -16.00
N GLU A 283 -12.80 -12.02 -17.32
CA GLU A 283 -13.75 -11.14 -18.02
C GLU A 283 -15.06 -11.86 -18.36
N ASN A 284 -15.61 -12.57 -17.36
CA ASN A 284 -16.77 -13.43 -17.49
C ASN A 284 -17.62 -13.41 -16.19
N GLU A 285 -18.61 -14.28 -16.10
CA GLU A 285 -19.51 -14.41 -14.94
C GLU A 285 -18.76 -14.65 -13.62
N ILE A 286 -17.62 -15.35 -13.67
CA ILE A 286 -16.78 -15.63 -12.49
C ILE A 286 -16.19 -14.32 -11.94
N GLY A 287 -15.63 -13.49 -12.82
CA GLY A 287 -15.10 -12.20 -12.41
C GLY A 287 -16.18 -11.25 -11.88
N GLU A 288 -17.38 -11.29 -12.46
CA GLU A 288 -18.54 -10.57 -11.95
C GLU A 288 -18.95 -11.05 -10.55
N GLU A 289 -18.98 -12.37 -10.33
CA GLU A 289 -19.35 -12.96 -9.05
C GLU A 289 -18.31 -12.63 -7.96
N LEU A 290 -17.01 -12.78 -8.25
CA LEU A 290 -15.92 -12.37 -7.36
C LEU A 290 -16.04 -10.90 -7.00
N GLY A 291 -16.28 -10.03 -7.99
CA GLY A 291 -16.45 -8.59 -7.80
C GLY A 291 -17.65 -8.24 -6.92
N LYS A 292 -18.78 -8.91 -7.12
CA LYS A 292 -20.02 -8.71 -6.37
C LYS A 292 -19.88 -9.20 -4.92
N LYS A 293 -19.46 -10.46 -4.72
CA LYS A 293 -19.27 -11.06 -3.39
C LYS A 293 -18.19 -10.33 -2.59
N GLY A 294 -17.10 -9.96 -3.26
CA GLY A 294 -15.98 -9.25 -2.64
C GLY A 294 -16.20 -7.75 -2.44
N HIS A 295 -17.33 -7.17 -2.90
CA HIS A 295 -17.56 -5.72 -2.91
C HIS A 295 -16.36 -4.96 -3.52
N GLU A 296 -15.88 -5.41 -4.69
CA GLU A 296 -14.65 -4.91 -5.30
C GLU A 296 -14.85 -3.58 -6.05
N PHE A 297 -15.00 -2.51 -5.26
CA PHE A 297 -15.09 -1.13 -5.72
C PHE A 297 -14.06 -0.27 -5.00
N GLY A 298 -13.45 0.67 -5.73
CA GLY A 298 -12.46 1.57 -5.17
C GLY A 298 -13.06 2.48 -4.10
N THR A 299 -12.49 2.46 -2.89
CA THR A 299 -12.98 3.22 -1.72
C THR A 299 -13.08 4.72 -1.98
N ASN A 300 -12.14 5.28 -2.76
CA ASN A 300 -12.07 6.71 -3.04
C ASN A 300 -12.72 7.09 -4.38
N THR A 301 -12.75 6.19 -5.35
CA THR A 301 -13.16 6.48 -6.72
C THR A 301 -14.47 5.80 -7.11
N GLY A 302 -14.94 4.82 -6.35
CA GLY A 302 -16.08 3.97 -6.70
C GLY A 302 -15.86 3.10 -7.95
N ARG A 303 -14.66 3.14 -8.56
CA ARG A 303 -14.33 2.38 -9.78
C ARG A 303 -14.32 0.89 -9.47
N LYS A 304 -14.99 0.09 -10.32
CA LYS A 304 -14.97 -1.37 -10.24
C LYS A 304 -13.53 -1.88 -10.42
N ARG A 305 -13.13 -2.83 -9.58
CA ARG A 305 -11.87 -3.55 -9.71
C ARG A 305 -12.01 -4.71 -10.69
N ARG A 306 -10.99 -4.96 -11.47
CA ARG A 306 -10.81 -6.16 -12.26
C ARG A 306 -10.58 -7.32 -11.31
N CYS A 307 -11.20 -8.47 -11.54
CA CYS A 307 -11.15 -9.64 -10.66
C CYS A 307 -10.67 -10.87 -11.41
N GLY A 308 -9.94 -11.74 -10.73
CA GLY A 308 -9.43 -12.98 -11.31
C GLY A 308 -9.06 -14.01 -10.24
N TRP A 309 -8.71 -15.21 -10.67
CA TRP A 309 -8.26 -16.26 -9.79
C TRP A 309 -6.93 -15.93 -9.10
N ILE A 310 -6.64 -16.60 -7.99
CA ILE A 310 -5.36 -16.45 -7.29
C ILE A 310 -4.20 -16.81 -8.21
N ASP A 311 -3.15 -16.00 -8.17
CA ASP A 311 -1.92 -16.16 -8.93
C ASP A 311 -0.77 -16.55 -8.00
N ALA A 312 -0.49 -17.84 -7.89
CA ALA A 312 0.57 -18.34 -7.03
C ALA A 312 1.97 -17.99 -7.57
N VAL A 313 2.13 -17.77 -8.88
CA VAL A 313 3.42 -17.33 -9.47
C VAL A 313 3.80 -15.96 -8.93
N MET A 314 2.86 -15.00 -8.98
CA MET A 314 3.09 -13.65 -8.48
C MET A 314 3.25 -13.61 -6.96
N VAL A 315 2.51 -14.45 -6.22
CA VAL A 315 2.67 -14.52 -4.76
C VAL A 315 4.03 -15.07 -4.39
N ARG A 316 4.55 -16.10 -5.09
CA ARG A 316 5.94 -16.59 -4.91
C ARG A 316 6.96 -15.49 -5.15
N HIS A 317 6.81 -14.76 -6.26
CA HIS A 317 7.68 -13.61 -6.55
C HIS A 317 7.64 -12.57 -5.42
N ALA A 318 6.46 -12.25 -4.92
CA ALA A 318 6.31 -11.30 -3.81
C ALA A 318 6.95 -11.82 -2.51
N ILE A 319 6.88 -13.13 -2.24
CA ILE A 319 7.54 -13.76 -1.10
C ILE A 319 9.06 -13.62 -1.22
N GLU A 320 9.61 -13.92 -2.39
CA GLU A 320 11.05 -13.87 -2.64
C GLU A 320 11.60 -12.45 -2.52
N VAL A 321 11.09 -11.50 -3.32
CA VAL A 321 11.62 -10.11 -3.33
C VAL A 321 11.24 -9.31 -2.09
N GLY A 322 10.09 -9.63 -1.49
CA GLY A 322 9.57 -8.98 -0.28
C GLY A 322 10.15 -9.56 1.01
N GLY A 323 10.77 -10.74 0.97
CA GLY A 323 11.26 -11.44 2.16
C GLY A 323 10.10 -11.78 3.11
N ILE A 324 8.97 -12.28 2.58
CA ILE A 324 7.77 -12.57 3.37
C ILE A 324 7.97 -13.86 4.17
N ASP A 325 7.79 -13.77 5.50
CA ASP A 325 7.92 -14.89 6.44
C ASP A 325 6.60 -15.63 6.71
N GLY A 326 5.48 -14.98 6.42
CA GLY A 326 4.15 -15.56 6.59
C GLY A 326 3.09 -14.75 5.86
N ILE A 327 1.97 -15.40 5.54
CA ILE A 327 0.85 -14.83 4.78
C ILE A 327 -0.32 -14.53 5.73
N ALA A 328 -0.94 -13.36 5.57
CA ALA A 328 -2.30 -13.12 6.01
C ALA A 328 -3.22 -13.30 4.80
N LEU A 329 -3.91 -14.44 4.74
CA LEU A 329 -4.86 -14.73 3.67
C LEU A 329 -6.20 -14.08 3.99
N THR A 330 -6.69 -13.24 3.08
CA THR A 330 -7.91 -12.43 3.28
C THR A 330 -9.03 -12.83 2.32
N LYS A 331 -10.27 -12.56 2.72
CA LYS A 331 -11.45 -12.71 1.88
C LYS A 331 -11.67 -14.17 1.39
N LEU A 332 -11.41 -15.14 2.25
CA LEU A 332 -11.69 -16.54 1.96
C LEU A 332 -13.19 -16.76 1.70
N ASP A 333 -14.03 -16.07 2.45
CA ASP A 333 -15.50 -16.07 2.37
C ASP A 333 -16.05 -15.72 0.97
N VAL A 334 -15.31 -14.97 0.18
CA VAL A 334 -15.71 -14.62 -1.20
C VAL A 334 -15.73 -15.83 -2.12
N LEU A 335 -14.95 -16.87 -1.79
CA LEU A 335 -14.92 -18.12 -2.56
C LEU A 335 -16.00 -19.13 -2.17
N ASP A 336 -16.82 -18.85 -1.16
CA ASP A 336 -17.95 -19.71 -0.76
C ASP A 336 -18.91 -19.92 -1.91
N GLY A 337 -19.32 -21.17 -2.15
CA GLY A 337 -20.30 -21.55 -3.17
C GLY A 337 -19.74 -21.75 -4.58
N PHE A 338 -18.43 -21.55 -4.83
CA PHE A 338 -17.83 -21.99 -6.09
C PHE A 338 -17.64 -23.51 -6.07
N GLU A 339 -18.05 -24.21 -7.13
CA GLU A 339 -17.85 -25.65 -7.27
C GLU A 339 -16.39 -26.00 -7.55
N THR A 340 -15.72 -25.17 -8.35
CA THR A 340 -14.30 -25.30 -8.71
C THR A 340 -13.61 -23.96 -8.55
N ILE A 341 -12.49 -23.97 -7.87
CA ILE A 341 -11.61 -22.81 -7.67
C ILE A 341 -10.31 -23.10 -8.42
N LYS A 342 -9.78 -22.10 -9.13
CA LYS A 342 -8.55 -22.25 -9.89
C LYS A 342 -7.40 -21.51 -9.22
N ILE A 343 -6.23 -22.16 -9.18
CA ILE A 343 -4.97 -21.56 -8.73
C ILE A 343 -4.00 -21.52 -9.92
N CYS A 344 -3.53 -20.35 -10.33
CA CYS A 344 -2.52 -20.26 -11.36
C CYS A 344 -1.16 -20.69 -10.78
N THR A 345 -0.58 -21.74 -11.36
CA THR A 345 0.66 -22.38 -10.88
C THR A 345 1.88 -22.03 -11.72
N SER A 346 1.67 -21.66 -12.99
CA SER A 346 2.68 -21.28 -13.98
C SER A 346 2.03 -20.54 -15.14
N TYR A 347 2.85 -20.03 -16.06
CA TYR A 347 2.35 -19.43 -17.32
C TYR A 347 2.87 -20.21 -18.53
N GLU A 348 2.21 -19.99 -19.65
CA GLU A 348 2.71 -20.32 -20.98
C GLU A 348 3.02 -19.00 -21.72
N LEU A 349 4.19 -18.91 -22.33
CA LEU A 349 4.60 -17.81 -23.21
C LEU A 349 5.23 -18.41 -24.48
N ASN A 350 4.64 -18.08 -25.65
CA ASN A 350 5.12 -18.58 -26.96
C ASN A 350 5.24 -20.12 -27.06
N GLY A 351 4.38 -20.86 -26.35
CA GLY A 351 4.40 -22.33 -26.32
C GLY A 351 5.36 -22.93 -25.28
N GLU A 352 6.07 -22.11 -24.53
CA GLU A 352 6.96 -22.56 -23.45
C GLU A 352 6.33 -22.30 -22.08
N ARG A 353 6.43 -23.27 -21.18
CA ARG A 353 6.00 -23.11 -19.78
C ARG A 353 7.05 -22.36 -18.98
N ILE A 354 6.63 -21.30 -18.29
CA ILE A 354 7.47 -20.48 -17.42
C ILE A 354 6.85 -20.37 -16.02
N ASP A 355 7.68 -20.18 -15.00
CA ASP A 355 7.31 -20.11 -13.57
C ASP A 355 7.44 -18.69 -12.97
N HIS A 356 7.65 -17.70 -13.81
CA HIS A 356 7.80 -16.30 -13.46
C HIS A 356 7.07 -15.41 -14.45
N LEU A 357 6.75 -14.17 -14.07
CA LEU A 357 6.23 -13.16 -14.99
C LEU A 357 7.41 -12.54 -15.77
N PRO A 358 7.32 -12.44 -17.12
CA PRO A 358 8.33 -11.74 -17.91
C PRO A 358 8.52 -10.30 -17.48
N ILE A 359 9.74 -9.77 -17.64
CA ILE A 359 10.01 -8.36 -17.33
C ILE A 359 9.53 -7.43 -18.45
N ALA A 360 9.63 -7.88 -19.72
CA ALA A 360 9.16 -7.09 -20.87
C ALA A 360 7.64 -6.94 -20.81
N SER A 361 7.18 -5.69 -20.85
CA SER A 361 5.75 -5.35 -20.75
C SER A 361 4.92 -6.05 -21.82
N GLU A 362 5.43 -6.11 -23.05
CA GLU A 362 4.76 -6.75 -24.19
C GLU A 362 4.53 -8.25 -23.96
N ASP A 363 5.45 -8.90 -23.28
CA ASP A 363 5.34 -10.34 -22.97
C ASP A 363 4.46 -10.59 -21.75
N GLN A 364 4.39 -9.64 -20.81
CA GLN A 364 3.46 -9.72 -19.67
C GLN A 364 1.98 -9.78 -20.13
N PHE A 365 1.64 -9.14 -21.25
CA PHE A 365 0.29 -9.20 -21.83
C PHE A 365 0.02 -10.48 -22.63
N LYS A 366 1.07 -11.25 -22.99
CA LYS A 366 0.94 -12.47 -23.82
C LYS A 366 0.91 -13.75 -22.99
N VAL A 367 1.31 -13.69 -21.73
CA VAL A 367 1.32 -14.90 -20.90
C VAL A 367 -0.09 -15.44 -20.73
N VAL A 368 -0.21 -16.75 -20.84
CA VAL A 368 -1.44 -17.50 -20.60
C VAL A 368 -1.30 -18.26 -19.28
N PRO A 369 -2.22 -18.07 -18.31
CA PRO A 369 -2.13 -18.76 -17.03
C PRO A 369 -2.44 -20.25 -17.16
N ILE A 370 -1.63 -21.07 -16.53
CA ILE A 370 -1.84 -22.51 -16.37
C ILE A 370 -2.39 -22.76 -14.97
N TYR A 371 -3.56 -23.34 -14.90
CA TYR A 371 -4.30 -23.52 -13.66
C TYR A 371 -4.25 -24.96 -13.14
N GLU A 372 -4.28 -25.06 -11.82
CA GLU A 372 -4.69 -26.25 -11.09
C GLU A 372 -6.13 -26.04 -10.58
N ASP A 373 -6.99 -27.00 -10.84
CA ASP A 373 -8.37 -26.98 -10.36
C ASP A 373 -8.44 -27.61 -8.95
N VAL A 374 -9.03 -26.86 -8.01
CA VAL A 374 -9.27 -27.30 -6.64
C VAL A 374 -10.77 -27.36 -6.41
N LYS A 375 -11.23 -28.42 -5.76
CA LYS A 375 -12.64 -28.55 -5.39
C LYS A 375 -13.03 -27.41 -4.43
N GLY A 376 -14.09 -26.70 -4.76
CA GLY A 376 -14.67 -25.68 -3.92
C GLY A 376 -15.56 -26.25 -2.80
N TRP A 377 -16.25 -25.39 -2.11
CA TRP A 377 -17.10 -25.73 -0.96
C TRP A 377 -18.43 -24.95 -1.00
N SER A 378 -19.48 -25.57 -0.45
CA SER A 378 -20.84 -24.98 -0.36
C SER A 378 -21.13 -24.35 0.99
N ASP A 379 -20.50 -24.85 2.05
CA ASP A 379 -20.72 -24.36 3.42
C ASP A 379 -19.98 -23.04 3.61
N SER A 380 -20.57 -22.13 4.38
CA SER A 380 -19.99 -20.80 4.54
C SER A 380 -18.74 -20.82 5.41
N THR A 381 -17.71 -20.08 4.98
CA THR A 381 -16.54 -19.76 5.78
C THR A 381 -16.69 -18.42 6.50
N TYR A 382 -17.76 -17.66 6.22
CA TYR A 382 -17.99 -16.34 6.78
C TYR A 382 -18.09 -16.36 8.30
N GLY A 383 -17.27 -15.56 8.97
CA GLY A 383 -17.27 -15.44 10.43
C GLY A 383 -16.56 -16.56 11.18
N ALA A 384 -15.91 -17.51 10.48
CA ALA A 384 -15.10 -18.55 11.11
C ALA A 384 -13.96 -17.94 11.94
N ARG A 385 -13.74 -18.45 13.17
CA ARG A 385 -12.73 -17.97 14.12
C ARG A 385 -11.73 -19.04 14.54
N SER A 386 -11.96 -20.28 14.09
CA SER A 386 -11.04 -21.41 14.29
C SER A 386 -10.99 -22.27 13.03
N TRP A 387 -9.95 -23.12 12.92
CA TRP A 387 -9.85 -24.08 11.81
C TRP A 387 -11.01 -25.08 11.79
N ASN A 388 -11.56 -25.41 12.96
CA ASN A 388 -12.66 -26.35 13.06
C ASN A 388 -14.00 -25.80 12.52
N ASP A 389 -14.09 -24.49 12.35
CA ASP A 389 -15.28 -23.84 11.79
C ASP A 389 -15.26 -23.85 10.25
N LEU A 390 -14.13 -24.25 9.64
CA LEU A 390 -13.96 -24.23 8.19
C LEU A 390 -14.37 -25.57 7.54
N PRO A 391 -15.00 -25.53 6.36
CA PRO A 391 -15.20 -26.72 5.53
C PRO A 391 -13.87 -27.40 5.19
N ALA A 392 -13.88 -28.74 5.08
CA ALA A 392 -12.67 -29.51 4.79
C ALA A 392 -12.02 -29.11 3.46
N GLU A 393 -12.83 -28.79 2.44
CA GLU A 393 -12.34 -28.32 1.14
C GLU A 393 -11.68 -26.92 1.23
N ALA A 394 -12.20 -26.02 2.06
CA ALA A 394 -11.57 -24.72 2.31
C ALA A 394 -10.20 -24.89 2.99
N ILE A 395 -10.10 -25.80 3.95
CA ILE A 395 -8.81 -26.15 4.58
C ILE A 395 -7.83 -26.71 3.53
N LYS A 396 -8.28 -27.61 2.66
CA LYS A 396 -7.46 -28.18 1.57
C LYS A 396 -6.98 -27.11 0.61
N TYR A 397 -7.86 -26.16 0.25
CA TYR A 397 -7.49 -25.03 -0.58
C TYR A 397 -6.36 -24.20 0.06
N VAL A 398 -6.51 -23.82 1.33
CA VAL A 398 -5.48 -23.04 2.04
C VAL A 398 -4.17 -23.82 2.11
N LYS A 399 -4.21 -25.11 2.45
CA LYS A 399 -3.01 -25.95 2.52
C LYS A 399 -2.34 -26.10 1.15
N ARG A 400 -3.15 -26.31 0.09
CA ARG A 400 -2.60 -26.38 -1.27
C ARG A 400 -1.96 -25.07 -1.71
N LEU A 401 -2.56 -23.93 -1.34
CA LEU A 401 -1.96 -22.63 -1.62
C LEU A 401 -0.62 -22.47 -0.89
N GLU A 402 -0.53 -22.82 0.41
CA GLU A 402 0.74 -22.81 1.16
C GLU A 402 1.83 -23.63 0.46
N GLU A 403 1.52 -24.82 -0.02
CA GLU A 403 2.45 -25.68 -0.78
C GLU A 403 2.93 -25.00 -2.07
N LEU A 404 2.00 -24.43 -2.83
CA LEU A 404 2.30 -23.79 -4.12
C LEU A 404 3.12 -22.52 -4.00
N ILE A 405 2.91 -21.74 -2.93
CA ILE A 405 3.64 -20.49 -2.72
C ILE A 405 4.90 -20.65 -1.86
N GLY A 406 5.06 -21.79 -1.17
CA GLY A 406 6.19 -22.08 -0.30
C GLY A 406 6.22 -21.24 0.99
N CYS A 407 5.07 -20.75 1.45
CA CYS A 407 4.97 -19.91 2.65
C CYS A 407 3.69 -20.23 3.42
N SER A 408 3.79 -20.26 4.76
CA SER A 408 2.66 -20.62 5.62
C SER A 408 1.70 -19.45 5.84
N VAL A 409 0.43 -19.75 6.02
CA VAL A 409 -0.59 -18.80 6.44
C VAL A 409 -0.48 -18.58 7.95
N SER A 410 -0.11 -17.36 8.34
CA SER A 410 -0.04 -16.93 9.75
C SER A 410 -1.37 -16.40 10.27
N LEU A 411 -2.17 -15.81 9.38
CA LEU A 411 -3.48 -15.23 9.69
C LEU A 411 -4.46 -15.57 8.56
N LEU A 412 -5.70 -15.94 8.91
CA LEU A 412 -6.76 -16.18 7.93
C LEU A 412 -7.97 -15.31 8.28
N SER A 413 -8.35 -14.44 7.36
CA SER A 413 -9.51 -13.54 7.50
C SER A 413 -10.70 -14.08 6.74
N THR A 414 -11.82 -14.24 7.42
CA THR A 414 -13.03 -14.92 6.95
C THR A 414 -14.24 -14.01 6.80
N SER A 415 -14.11 -12.71 7.12
CA SER A 415 -15.13 -11.68 6.88
C SER A 415 -14.49 -10.27 6.96
N PRO A 416 -15.24 -9.19 6.67
CA PRO A 416 -14.77 -7.83 6.90
C PRO A 416 -14.57 -7.49 8.39
N GLU A 417 -15.26 -8.18 9.31
CA GLU A 417 -15.22 -7.92 10.74
C GLU A 417 -13.86 -8.29 11.33
N ARG A 418 -13.35 -7.44 12.22
CA ARG A 418 -12.03 -7.58 12.80
C ARG A 418 -11.82 -8.91 13.53
N GLU A 419 -12.81 -9.31 14.35
CA GLU A 419 -12.73 -10.49 15.18
C GLU A 419 -12.82 -11.81 14.39
N ASP A 420 -13.26 -11.76 13.14
CA ASP A 420 -13.36 -12.91 12.25
C ASP A 420 -12.00 -13.15 11.57
N THR A 421 -11.01 -13.45 12.41
CA THR A 421 -9.63 -13.71 11.99
C THR A 421 -9.09 -14.89 12.80
N ILE A 422 -8.67 -15.94 12.09
CA ILE A 422 -8.02 -17.11 12.67
C ILE A 422 -6.53 -16.79 12.79
N LEU A 423 -6.00 -16.77 14.03
CA LEU A 423 -4.59 -16.63 14.29
C LEU A 423 -3.92 -18.00 14.29
N VAL A 424 -2.98 -18.23 13.36
CA VAL A 424 -2.19 -19.47 13.27
C VAL A 424 -0.81 -19.27 13.89
N LYS A 425 -0.16 -18.15 13.57
CA LYS A 425 1.12 -17.74 14.14
C LYS A 425 1.09 -16.25 14.42
N ASP A 426 1.44 -15.84 15.65
CA ASP A 426 1.53 -14.42 15.99
C ASP A 426 2.81 -13.80 15.39
N PRO A 427 2.70 -12.80 14.48
CA PRO A 427 3.87 -12.16 13.89
C PRO A 427 4.77 -11.41 14.89
N PHE A 428 4.28 -11.11 16.09
CA PHE A 428 5.04 -10.45 17.17
C PHE A 428 5.69 -11.42 18.15
N GLU A 429 5.46 -12.72 18.01
CA GLU A 429 6.14 -13.75 18.81
C GLU A 429 7.38 -14.25 18.07
N ASP A 430 8.47 -14.46 18.84
CA ASP A 430 9.76 -14.97 18.33
C ASP A 430 9.68 -16.47 17.96
#